data_dfc3c93c3ad911f0461739d42ff9afeb
#
_entry.id   dfc3c93c3ad911f0461739d42ff9afeb
#
_cell.length_a   1.000
_cell.length_b   1.000
_cell.length_c   1.000
_cell.angle_alpha   90.00
_cell.angle_beta   90.00
_cell.angle_gamma   90.00
#
_symmetry.space_group_name_H-M   'P 1'
#
loop_
_entity.id
_entity.type
_entity.pdbx_description
1 polymer ?
#
loop_
_entity_poly.entity_id
_entity_poly.type
_entity_poly.pdbx_seq_one_letter_code
_entity_poly.pdbx_strand_id
1 'polypeptide(L)'
;HEHPKAKARTLFATHYHELNEMEKSFKRIKNYNVSVKEIDNKVIFLRKLERGGSEHSFGIHVAKMAGMPKSIVKRANDILHQLETDNRQQGIAKPTAEIASGQTIDGSQ
;
A
#
# COMPACT_ATOMS: atom_id res chain seq x y z
N HIS A 1 -18.65 -1.40 0.85
CA HIS A 1 -19.02 -0.25 1.71
C HIS A 1 -20.03 0.70 1.04
N GLU A 2 -20.13 0.65 -0.26
CA GLU A 2 -21.07 1.50 -1.03
C GLU A 2 -22.28 0.75 -1.58
N HIS A 3 -22.52 -0.45 -1.09
CA HIS A 3 -23.72 -1.20 -1.51
C HIS A 3 -25.00 -0.42 -1.20
N PRO A 4 -25.91 -0.22 -2.15
CA PRO A 4 -27.06 0.68 -2.00
C PRO A 4 -27.97 0.36 -0.81
N LYS A 5 -28.09 -0.92 -0.46
CA LYS A 5 -28.98 -1.40 0.61
C LYS A 5 -28.26 -1.67 1.92
N ALA A 6 -26.96 -1.96 1.91
CA ALA A 6 -26.25 -2.43 3.09
C ALA A 6 -25.33 -1.37 3.69
N LYS A 7 -24.54 -0.66 2.91
CA LYS A 7 -23.54 0.35 3.36
C LYS A 7 -22.80 -0.08 4.62
N ALA A 8 -22.28 -1.31 4.62
CA ALA A 8 -21.71 -1.93 5.79
C ALA A 8 -20.55 -1.13 6.38
N ARG A 9 -20.43 -1.12 7.70
CA ARG A 9 -19.22 -0.69 8.38
C ARG A 9 -18.18 -1.79 8.20
N THR A 10 -17.05 -1.44 7.59
CA THR A 10 -16.01 -2.40 7.21
C THR A 10 -14.68 -1.98 7.80
N LEU A 11 -13.98 -2.90 8.42
CA LEU A 11 -12.60 -2.76 8.84
C LEU A 11 -11.74 -3.68 7.96
N PHE A 12 -10.71 -3.12 7.34
CA PHE A 12 -9.81 -3.85 6.47
C PHE A 12 -8.36 -3.59 6.89
N ALA A 13 -7.66 -4.63 7.29
CA ALA A 13 -6.25 -4.55 7.67
C ALA A 13 -5.38 -5.12 6.55
N THR A 14 -4.37 -4.38 6.13
CA THR A 14 -3.46 -4.76 5.05
C THR A 14 -2.11 -4.06 5.21
N HIS A 15 -1.12 -4.55 4.49
CA HIS A 15 0.18 -3.90 4.35
C HIS A 15 0.43 -3.36 2.92
N TYR A 16 -0.58 -3.40 2.05
CA TYR A 16 -0.49 -2.81 0.72
C TYR A 16 -0.65 -1.30 0.78
N HIS A 17 0.45 -0.57 0.63
CA HIS A 17 0.47 0.90 0.70
C HIS A 17 -0.30 1.56 -0.45
N GLU A 18 -0.42 0.88 -1.58
CA GLU A 18 -1.18 1.33 -2.74
C GLU A 18 -2.64 1.61 -2.40
N LEU A 19 -3.20 0.89 -1.45
CA LEU A 19 -4.58 1.08 -0.99
C LEU A 19 -4.79 2.39 -0.22
N ASN A 20 -3.73 3.06 0.22
CA ASN A 20 -3.82 4.38 0.85
C ASN A 20 -4.45 5.43 -0.08
N GLU A 21 -4.26 5.28 -1.38
CA GLU A 21 -4.82 6.19 -2.39
C GLU A 21 -6.36 6.14 -2.47
N MET A 22 -6.98 5.06 -2.02
CA MET A 22 -8.43 4.90 -2.07
C MET A 22 -9.19 5.96 -1.25
N GLU A 23 -8.59 6.49 -0.19
CA GLU A 23 -9.18 7.58 0.60
C GLU A 23 -9.43 8.83 -0.23
N LYS A 24 -8.61 9.08 -1.24
CA LYS A 24 -8.75 10.25 -2.14
C LYS A 24 -9.96 10.12 -3.06
N SER A 25 -10.28 8.89 -3.47
CA SER A 25 -11.35 8.60 -4.41
C SER A 25 -12.70 8.29 -3.75
N PHE A 26 -12.68 7.81 -2.52
CA PHE A 26 -13.88 7.34 -1.82
C PHE A 26 -14.06 8.08 -0.49
N LYS A 27 -15.11 8.89 -0.39
CA LYS A 27 -15.39 9.74 0.80
C LYS A 27 -15.60 8.95 2.10
N ARG A 28 -16.05 7.71 1.99
CA ARG A 28 -16.33 6.84 3.15
C ARG A 28 -15.14 5.99 3.58
N ILE A 29 -14.03 6.01 2.85
CA ILE A 29 -12.81 5.31 3.21
C ILE A 29 -11.94 6.23 4.05
N LYS A 30 -11.44 5.72 5.15
CA LYS A 30 -10.53 6.40 6.07
C LYS A 30 -9.33 5.51 6.35
N ASN A 31 -8.14 6.04 6.18
CA ASN A 31 -6.90 5.36 6.46
C ASN A 31 -6.47 5.60 7.90
N TYR A 32 -6.03 4.52 8.53
CA TYR A 32 -5.38 4.54 9.84
C TYR A 32 -4.15 3.65 9.79
N ASN A 33 -3.19 3.92 10.63
CA ASN A 33 -2.03 3.08 10.82
C ASN A 33 -1.76 2.84 12.30
N VAL A 34 -1.06 1.76 12.57
CA VAL A 34 -0.54 1.49 13.92
C VAL A 34 0.82 2.16 14.04
N SER A 35 0.91 3.16 14.92
CA SER A 35 2.10 4.01 14.98
C SER A 35 3.35 3.27 15.46
N VAL A 36 4.46 3.68 14.86
CA VAL A 36 5.79 3.14 15.08
C VAL A 36 6.75 4.31 15.31
N LYS A 37 7.69 4.18 16.22
CA LYS A 37 8.74 5.14 16.47
C LYS A 37 10.10 4.56 16.10
N GLU A 38 10.85 5.27 15.27
CA GLU A 38 12.25 4.93 14.97
C GLU A 38 13.19 5.74 15.88
N ILE A 39 14.04 5.02 16.62
CA ILE A 39 15.10 5.60 17.46
C ILE A 39 16.36 4.79 17.21
N ASP A 40 17.47 5.43 16.80
CA ASP A 40 18.79 4.82 16.60
C ASP A 40 18.75 3.52 15.76
N ASN A 41 18.10 3.56 14.60
CA ASN A 41 17.86 2.40 13.72
C ASN A 41 17.07 1.25 14.36
N LYS A 42 16.39 1.50 15.47
CA LYS A 42 15.47 0.57 16.11
C LYS A 42 14.03 1.01 15.90
N VAL A 43 13.17 0.07 15.63
CA VAL A 43 11.74 0.29 15.45
C VAL A 43 11.01 -0.11 16.73
N ILE A 44 10.27 0.83 17.30
CA ILE A 44 9.44 0.60 18.49
C ILE A 44 7.98 0.69 18.06
N PHE A 45 7.22 -0.39 18.27
CA PHE A 45 5.80 -0.44 18.01
C PHE A 45 5.03 0.20 19.16
N LEU A 46 4.44 1.38 18.93
CA LEU A 46 3.68 2.11 19.96
C LEU A 46 2.29 1.53 20.20
N ARG A 47 1.78 0.71 19.27
CA ARG A 47 0.47 0.05 19.36
C ARG A 47 -0.69 1.04 19.52
N LYS A 48 -0.56 2.23 18.95
CA LYS A 48 -1.59 3.26 18.90
C LYS A 48 -2.10 3.41 17.49
N LEU A 49 -3.40 3.53 17.35
CA LEU A 49 -4.04 3.78 16.07
C LEU A 49 -4.03 5.28 15.80
N GLU A 50 -3.42 5.67 14.69
CA GLU A 50 -3.31 7.06 14.26
C GLU A 50 -3.95 7.26 12.89
N ARG A 51 -4.47 8.45 12.65
CA ARG A 51 -5.05 8.83 11.36
C ARG A 51 -3.99 8.93 10.28
N GLY A 52 -4.29 8.39 9.09
CA GLY A 52 -3.41 8.38 7.95
C GLY A 52 -2.87 7.02 7.61
N GLY A 53 -2.39 6.86 6.37
CA GLY A 53 -1.74 5.64 5.92
C GLY A 53 -0.25 5.61 6.32
N SER A 54 0.29 4.41 6.46
CA SER A 54 1.74 4.22 6.58
C SER A 54 2.37 4.11 5.19
N GLU A 55 3.45 4.85 4.95
CA GLU A 55 4.18 4.80 3.69
C GLU A 55 5.35 3.80 3.72
N HIS A 56 5.68 3.27 4.89
CA HIS A 56 6.82 2.39 5.08
C HIS A 56 6.41 0.96 5.44
N SER A 57 7.15 0.01 4.87
CA SER A 57 7.07 -1.39 5.27
C SER A 57 8.14 -1.69 6.31
N PHE A 58 7.74 -2.30 7.42
CA PHE A 58 8.65 -2.68 8.50
C PHE A 58 9.01 -4.18 8.52
N GLY A 59 8.64 -4.93 7.48
CA GLY A 59 8.87 -6.38 7.41
C GLY A 59 10.34 -6.78 7.58
N ILE A 60 11.27 -6.06 6.95
CA ILE A 60 12.70 -6.33 7.06
C ILE A 60 13.21 -5.99 8.46
N HIS A 61 12.73 -4.91 9.09
CA HIS A 61 13.06 -4.57 10.47
C HIS A 61 12.60 -5.67 11.45
N VAL A 62 11.39 -6.18 11.26
CA VAL A 62 10.86 -7.29 12.06
C VAL A 62 11.69 -8.57 11.86
N ALA A 63 12.07 -8.88 10.64
CA ALA A 63 12.93 -10.02 10.33
C ALA A 63 14.30 -9.91 11.02
N LYS A 64 14.91 -8.72 11.02
CA LYS A 64 16.14 -8.43 11.74
C LYS A 64 15.97 -8.60 13.25
N MET A 65 14.90 -8.10 13.83
CA MET A 65 14.58 -8.26 15.26
C MET A 65 14.34 -9.73 15.63
N ALA A 66 13.79 -10.53 14.71
CA ALA A 66 13.58 -11.96 14.89
C ALA A 66 14.86 -12.81 14.75
N GLY A 67 16.01 -12.18 14.51
CA GLY A 67 17.30 -12.86 14.45
C GLY A 67 17.66 -13.45 13.08
N MET A 68 17.07 -12.95 12.01
CA MET A 68 17.48 -13.37 10.66
C MET A 68 18.97 -13.07 10.38
N PRO A 69 19.67 -13.94 9.64
CA PRO A 69 21.07 -13.72 9.28
C PRO A 69 21.28 -12.35 8.60
N LYS A 70 22.34 -11.65 8.96
CA LYS A 70 22.65 -10.31 8.44
C LYS A 70 22.76 -10.27 6.91
N SER A 71 23.28 -11.33 6.29
CA SER A 71 23.40 -11.42 4.84
C SER A 71 22.04 -11.42 4.14
N ILE A 72 21.05 -12.11 4.71
CA ILE A 72 19.68 -12.16 4.19
C ILE A 72 19.01 -10.80 4.36
N VAL A 73 19.14 -10.18 5.52
CA VAL A 73 18.59 -8.84 5.80
C VAL A 73 19.18 -7.80 4.84
N LYS A 74 20.49 -7.84 4.60
CA LYS A 74 21.16 -6.95 3.65
C LYS A 74 20.61 -7.14 2.24
N ARG A 75 20.51 -8.39 1.77
CA ARG A 75 19.98 -8.70 0.45
C ARG A 75 18.53 -8.25 0.28
N ALA A 76 17.71 -8.42 1.30
CA ALA A 76 16.33 -7.97 1.31
C ALA A 76 16.22 -6.44 1.20
N ASN A 77 17.07 -5.69 1.92
CA ASN A 77 17.13 -4.24 1.79
C ASN A 77 17.55 -3.78 0.40
N ASP A 78 18.52 -4.44 -0.22
CA ASP A 78 18.96 -4.12 -1.59
C ASP A 78 17.82 -4.32 -2.60
N ILE A 79 17.08 -5.42 -2.48
CA ILE A 79 15.94 -5.73 -3.33
C ILE A 79 14.81 -4.70 -3.11
N LEU A 80 14.48 -4.38 -1.87
CA LEU A 80 13.46 -3.38 -1.56
C LEU A 80 13.79 -2.03 -2.18
N HIS A 81 15.05 -1.59 -2.06
CA HIS A 81 15.51 -0.34 -2.64
C HIS A 81 15.39 -0.31 -4.17
N GLN A 82 15.71 -1.41 -4.86
CA GLN A 82 15.51 -1.54 -6.29
C GLN A 82 14.04 -1.44 -6.68
N LEU A 83 13.15 -2.16 -5.98
CA LEU A 83 11.71 -2.13 -6.24
C LEU A 83 11.10 -0.73 -6.03
N GLU A 84 11.52 -0.02 -5.00
CA GLU A 84 11.05 1.35 -4.73
C GLU A 84 11.53 2.33 -5.81
N THR A 85 12.75 2.15 -6.34
CA THR A 85 13.30 2.97 -7.41
C THR A 85 12.56 2.72 -8.72
N ASP A 86 12.30 1.46 -9.06
CA ASP A 86 11.57 1.08 -10.27
C ASP A 86 10.13 1.59 -10.24
N ASN A 87 9.46 1.49 -9.11
CA ASN A 87 8.10 2.02 -8.93
C ASN A 87 8.03 3.55 -9.10
N ARG A 88 9.05 4.27 -8.66
CA ARG A 88 9.12 5.73 -8.87
C ARG A 88 9.27 6.08 -10.34
N GLN A 89 10.02 5.30 -11.10
CA GLN A 89 10.19 5.51 -12.55
C GLN A 89 8.91 5.18 -13.33
N GLN A 90 8.15 4.17 -12.93
CA GLN A 90 6.87 3.83 -13.55
C GLN A 90 5.73 4.79 -13.17
N GLY A 91 5.78 5.41 -12.00
CA GLY A 91 4.81 6.41 -11.56
C GLY A 91 4.84 7.72 -12.34
N ILE A 92 5.83 7.93 -13.22
CA ILE A 92 5.92 9.08 -14.13
C ILE A 92 5.17 8.81 -15.45
N ALA A 93 4.82 7.57 -15.77
CA ALA A 93 3.94 7.24 -16.86
C ALA A 93 2.50 7.50 -16.44
N LYS A 94 1.95 8.66 -16.86
CA LYS A 94 0.52 8.96 -16.76
C LYS A 94 -0.28 7.79 -17.34
N PRO A 95 -1.32 7.30 -16.67
CA PRO A 95 -2.27 6.43 -17.33
C PRO A 95 -2.93 7.25 -18.44
N THR A 96 -2.61 6.91 -19.66
CA THR A 96 -3.32 7.41 -20.84
C THR A 96 -4.75 6.93 -20.70
N ALA A 97 -5.65 7.86 -20.47
CA ALA A 97 -7.07 7.65 -20.59
C ALA A 97 -7.40 7.39 -22.07
N GLU A 98 -7.39 6.13 -22.46
CA GLU A 98 -7.93 5.71 -23.75
C GLU A 98 -8.38 4.25 -23.66
N ILE A 99 -9.49 4.01 -23.01
CA ILE A 99 -10.43 2.96 -23.40
C ILE A 99 -11.84 3.48 -23.10
N ALA A 100 -12.33 4.36 -23.95
CA ALA A 100 -13.74 4.64 -24.08
C ALA A 100 -14.05 5.01 -25.51
N SER A 101 -13.97 4.07 -26.41
CA SER A 101 -14.76 4.11 -27.63
C SER A 101 -15.29 2.71 -27.87
N GLY A 102 -16.57 2.57 -27.54
CA GLY A 102 -17.34 1.38 -27.84
C GLY A 102 -17.26 1.05 -29.31
N GLN A 103 -16.87 -0.15 -29.62
CA GLN A 103 -17.29 -0.81 -30.84
C GLN A 103 -18.43 -1.74 -30.47
N THR A 104 -19.60 -1.25 -30.75
CA THR A 104 -20.79 -2.06 -30.98
C THR A 104 -20.45 -3.06 -32.06
N ILE A 105 -20.32 -4.32 -31.72
CA ILE A 105 -20.34 -5.39 -32.69
C ILE A 105 -21.80 -5.64 -32.97
N ASP A 106 -22.27 -5.13 -34.10
CA ASP A 106 -23.52 -5.48 -34.69
C ASP A 106 -23.41 -6.94 -35.14
N GLY A 107 -24.02 -7.82 -34.39
CA GLY A 107 -24.14 -9.25 -34.67
C GLY A 107 -25.43 -9.51 -35.44
N SER A 108 -25.50 -9.12 -36.70
CA SER A 108 -26.50 -9.65 -37.60
C SER A 108 -25.89 -10.78 -38.43
N GLN A 109 -26.15 -11.96 -38.01
CA GLN A 109 -26.64 -13.20 -38.69
C GLN A 109 -26.41 -14.39 -37.78
#